data_62209c0ca8367e2e66790b9dbe5e09b3
#
_entry.id   62209c0ca8367e2e66790b9dbe5e09b3
#
_cell.length_a   1.000
_cell.length_b   1.000
_cell.length_c   1.000
_cell.angle_alpha   90.00
_cell.angle_beta   90.00
_cell.angle_gamma   90.00
#
_symmetry.space_group_name_H-M   'P 1'
#
loop_
_entity.id
_entity.type
_entity.pdbx_description
1 polymer ?
#
loop_
_entity_poly.entity_id
_entity_poly.type
_entity_poly.pdbx_seq_one_letter_code
_entity_poly.pdbx_strand_id
1 'polypeptide(L)'
;MSFQWIIEENQPKTGIPNKPSIDYMHIDSMDKLQKHFHYGDLVKILLMPKEFGGENSAHNMLYVTKAAMKEKQDFDQQILKIASGGKKLFYNINPEYKGKSYIPFNLHISIISDKTIDHTIHIW
;
A
#
# COMPACT_ATOMS: atom_id res chain seq x y z
N MET A 1 12.28 -1.89 -24.75
CA MET A 1 12.15 -2.26 -24.83
C MET A 1 12.03 -2.53 -24.55
N SER A 2 12.57 -1.51 -24.44
CA SER A 2 12.43 -1.68 -24.03
C SER A 2 12.34 -1.53 -23.67
N PHE A 3 12.40 -0.90 -23.31
CA PHE A 3 12.34 -0.78 -23.06
C PHE A 3 12.28 -0.66 -22.75
N GLN A 4 12.14 -0.19 -22.16
CA GLN A 4 12.27 -0.14 -21.96
C GLN A 4 12.02 -0.05 -21.85
N TRP A 5 12.46 0.71 -21.84
CA TRP A 5 12.40 0.79 -21.93
C TRP A 5 12.33 0.83 -21.69
N ILE A 6 11.93 1.34 -20.94
CA ILE A 6 12.05 1.18 -20.78
C ILE A 6 12.02 1.27 -20.44
N ILE A 7 12.22 1.96 -20.26
CA ILE A 7 12.34 1.84 -20.07
C ILE A 7 12.49 2.01 -19.80
N GLU A 8 12.52 2.64 -19.37
CA GLU A 8 12.76 2.62 -19.28
C GLU A 8 12.62 2.63 -18.96
N GLU A 9 12.83 3.31 -18.93
CA GLU A 9 12.88 3.14 -18.91
C GLU A 9 13.05 3.07 -18.68
N ASN A 10 13.27 3.86 -18.41
CA ASN A 10 13.65 3.58 -18.49
C ASN A 10 13.91 3.72 -18.45
N GLN A 11 13.98 4.30 -18.05
CA GLN A 11 14.48 4.17 -18.14
C GLN A 11 14.74 4.26 -17.92
N PRO A 12 14.93 4.87 -17.91
CA PRO A 12 15.32 4.74 -17.71
C PRO A 12 15.53 4.92 -17.66
N LYS A 13 15.88 5.40 -17.55
CA LYS A 13 16.13 5.44 -17.45
C LYS A 13 15.85 5.74 -17.31
N THR A 14 15.78 6.10 -17.19
CA THR A 14 15.61 6.42 -16.81
C THR A 14 15.46 6.99 -16.51
N GLY A 15 15.03 7.14 -16.47
CA GLY A 15 14.78 7.51 -15.81
C GLY A 15 14.92 8.29 -15.36
N ILE A 16 14.07 8.64 -14.57
CA ILE A 16 15.06 9.44 -13.96
C ILE A 16 16.02 8.59 -13.22
N PRO A 17 17.15 8.37 -13.78
CA PRO A 17 18.11 7.49 -13.14
C PRO A 17 18.72 8.09 -11.89
N ASN A 18 18.68 9.41 -11.74
CA ASN A 18 19.40 10.06 -10.65
C ASN A 18 18.55 10.44 -9.46
N LYS A 19 17.31 9.99 -9.43
CA LYS A 19 16.48 10.22 -8.26
C LYS A 19 16.97 9.34 -7.11
N PRO A 20 17.35 9.93 -5.96
CA PRO A 20 17.83 9.11 -4.84
C PRO A 20 16.73 8.21 -4.30
N SER A 21 17.12 7.05 -3.82
CA SER A 21 16.20 6.15 -3.14
C SER A 21 15.67 6.80 -1.88
N ILE A 22 14.40 6.56 -1.60
CA ILE A 22 13.78 7.09 -0.39
C ILE A 22 14.18 6.20 0.78
N ASP A 23 14.63 6.81 1.85
CA ASP A 23 14.93 6.09 3.08
C ASP A 23 13.72 6.13 3.99
N TYR A 24 12.86 5.14 3.84
CA TYR A 24 11.61 5.07 4.60
C TYR A 24 11.85 4.90 6.09
N MET A 25 12.96 4.30 6.48
CA MET A 25 13.32 4.12 7.88
C MET A 25 13.41 5.47 8.61
N HIS A 26 13.86 6.51 7.90
CA HIS A 26 14.05 7.83 8.46
C HIS A 26 12.84 8.76 8.31
N ILE A 27 11.72 8.25 7.80
CA ILE A 27 10.45 9.00 7.83
C ILE A 27 9.82 8.76 9.21
N ASP A 28 10.40 9.40 10.21
CA ASP A 28 10.10 9.16 11.62
C ASP A 28 9.39 10.34 12.29
N SER A 29 8.81 11.22 11.50
CA SER A 29 8.04 12.34 12.01
C SER A 29 6.93 12.69 11.03
N MET A 30 5.92 13.38 11.53
CA MET A 30 4.81 13.83 10.69
C MET A 30 5.29 14.85 9.64
N ASP A 31 6.25 15.71 10.00
CA ASP A 31 6.80 16.69 9.05
C ASP A 31 7.45 16.00 7.86
N LYS A 32 8.25 14.97 8.11
CA LYS A 32 8.92 14.22 7.04
C LYS A 32 7.90 13.47 6.19
N LEU A 33 6.89 12.89 6.83
CA LEU A 33 5.82 12.18 6.12
C LEU A 33 5.08 13.15 5.20
N GLN A 34 4.67 14.31 5.69
CA GLN A 34 3.93 15.29 4.91
C GLN A 34 4.75 15.80 3.72
N LYS A 35 6.05 15.94 3.89
CA LYS A 35 6.94 16.35 2.82
C LYS A 35 6.91 15.36 1.66
N HIS A 36 7.03 14.05 1.96
CA HIS A 36 6.96 13.02 0.92
C HIS A 36 5.57 12.89 0.32
N PHE A 37 4.55 13.11 1.12
CA PHE A 37 3.18 13.12 0.64
C PHE A 37 2.97 14.26 -0.38
N HIS A 38 3.46 15.45 -0.07
CA HIS A 38 3.38 16.60 -0.99
C HIS A 38 4.13 16.37 -2.29
N TYR A 39 5.28 15.70 -2.23
CA TYR A 39 6.06 15.39 -3.44
C TYR A 39 5.45 14.23 -4.23
N GLY A 40 4.42 13.57 -3.73
CA GLY A 40 3.78 12.47 -4.43
C GLY A 40 4.47 11.12 -4.27
N ASP A 41 5.46 11.03 -3.39
CA ASP A 41 6.14 9.77 -3.08
C ASP A 41 5.25 8.83 -2.28
N LEU A 42 4.33 9.39 -1.50
CA LEU A 42 3.41 8.65 -0.66
C LEU A 42 1.98 9.00 -1.00
N VAL A 43 1.08 8.07 -0.77
CA VAL A 43 -0.36 8.27 -0.93
C VAL A 43 -1.06 7.81 0.34
N LYS A 44 -2.21 8.41 0.61
CA LYS A 44 -3.03 8.05 1.76
C LYS A 44 -4.05 7.00 1.34
N ILE A 45 -4.17 5.94 2.13
CA ILE A 45 -5.13 4.86 1.84
C ILE A 45 -5.96 4.56 3.08
N LEU A 46 -7.10 3.89 2.86
CA LEU A 46 -7.87 3.28 3.94
C LEU A 46 -7.33 1.88 4.20
N LEU A 47 -7.17 1.52 5.46
CA LEU A 47 -6.81 0.13 5.84
C LEU A 47 -7.97 -0.79 5.51
N MET A 48 -9.11 -0.59 6.16
CA MET A 48 -10.32 -1.34 5.89
C MET A 48 -11.04 -0.65 4.75
N PRO A 49 -11.29 -1.36 3.64
CA PRO A 49 -12.02 -0.74 2.53
C PRO A 49 -13.43 -0.33 2.94
N LYS A 50 -13.90 0.74 2.31
CA LYS A 50 -15.23 1.27 2.56
C LYS A 50 -16.30 0.20 2.37
N GLU A 51 -16.14 -0.63 1.35
CA GLU A 51 -17.05 -1.72 1.00
C GLU A 51 -17.18 -2.76 2.10
N PHE A 52 -16.18 -2.85 2.98
CA PHE A 52 -16.18 -3.76 4.13
C PHE A 52 -16.44 -3.03 5.44
N GLY A 53 -16.98 -1.82 5.37
CA GLY A 53 -17.34 -1.05 6.56
C GLY A 53 -16.27 -0.11 7.06
N GLY A 54 -15.21 0.11 6.30
CA GLY A 54 -14.16 1.02 6.68
C GLY A 54 -14.64 2.46 6.67
N GLU A 55 -14.24 3.21 7.69
CA GLU A 55 -14.64 4.61 7.84
C GLU A 55 -13.54 5.55 7.37
N ASN A 56 -13.95 6.73 6.94
CA ASN A 56 -13.04 7.79 6.56
C ASN A 56 -12.58 8.53 7.82
N SER A 57 -11.79 7.85 8.65
CA SER A 57 -11.30 8.39 9.92
C SER A 57 -9.81 8.17 10.05
N ALA A 58 -9.17 8.93 10.94
CA ALA A 58 -7.73 8.84 11.14
C ALA A 58 -7.28 7.44 11.54
N HIS A 59 -8.12 6.70 12.26
CA HIS A 59 -7.82 5.33 12.69
C HIS A 59 -7.73 4.34 11.54
N ASN A 60 -8.35 4.67 10.40
CA ASN A 60 -8.44 3.79 9.25
C ASN A 60 -7.60 4.31 8.07
N MET A 61 -6.69 5.22 8.34
CA MET A 61 -5.86 5.83 7.29
C MET A 61 -4.39 5.65 7.57
N LEU A 62 -3.64 5.42 6.51
CA LEU A 62 -2.18 5.43 6.59
C LEU A 62 -1.59 5.80 5.25
N TYR A 63 -0.27 6.00 5.25
CA TYR A 63 0.45 6.43 4.06
C TYR A 63 1.33 5.28 3.58
N VAL A 64 1.25 5.01 2.29
CA VAL A 64 2.03 3.94 1.64
C VAL A 64 2.54 4.45 0.30
N THR A 65 3.32 3.61 -0.39
CA THR A 65 3.77 3.91 -1.75
C THR A 65 2.63 3.71 -2.74
N LYS A 66 2.77 4.32 -3.92
CA LYS A 66 1.78 4.14 -4.99
C LYS A 66 1.69 2.67 -5.42
N ALA A 67 2.83 1.98 -5.47
CA ALA A 67 2.85 0.57 -5.83
C ALA A 67 2.07 -0.27 -4.82
N ALA A 68 2.25 -0.01 -3.53
CA ALA A 68 1.51 -0.71 -2.48
C ALA A 68 0.02 -0.41 -2.56
N MET A 69 -0.35 0.84 -2.83
CA MET A 69 -1.75 1.22 -3.01
C MET A 69 -2.39 0.42 -4.14
N LYS A 70 -1.70 0.33 -5.28
CA LYS A 70 -2.23 -0.40 -6.43
C LYS A 70 -2.39 -1.89 -6.12
N GLU A 71 -1.39 -2.48 -5.48
CA GLU A 71 -1.46 -3.89 -5.10
C GLU A 71 -2.63 -4.15 -4.16
N LYS A 72 -2.86 -3.27 -3.19
CA LYS A 72 -3.97 -3.39 -2.27
C LYS A 72 -5.31 -3.24 -3.00
N GLN A 73 -5.42 -2.28 -3.91
CA GLN A 73 -6.65 -2.09 -4.71
C GLN A 73 -6.98 -3.34 -5.52
N ASP A 74 -5.98 -3.92 -6.16
CA ASP A 74 -6.18 -5.12 -6.98
C ASP A 74 -6.63 -6.29 -6.10
N PHE A 75 -6.02 -6.46 -4.93
CA PHE A 75 -6.40 -7.49 -3.99
C PHE A 75 -7.83 -7.28 -3.47
N ASP A 76 -8.14 -6.06 -3.06
CA ASP A 76 -9.47 -5.72 -2.52
C ASP A 76 -10.57 -5.97 -3.55
N GLN A 77 -10.30 -5.70 -4.83
CA GLN A 77 -11.26 -5.98 -5.90
C GLN A 77 -11.54 -7.48 -6.04
N GLN A 78 -10.53 -8.32 -5.89
CA GLN A 78 -10.71 -9.76 -5.92
C GLN A 78 -11.56 -10.23 -4.75
N ILE A 79 -11.30 -9.68 -3.57
CA ILE A 79 -12.08 -10.04 -2.37
C ILE A 79 -13.53 -9.58 -2.51
N LEU A 80 -13.76 -8.41 -3.08
CA LEU A 80 -15.12 -7.91 -3.33
C LEU A 80 -15.91 -8.85 -4.25
N LYS A 81 -15.25 -9.42 -5.25
CA LYS A 81 -15.90 -10.39 -6.15
C LYS A 81 -16.36 -11.62 -5.40
N ILE A 82 -15.53 -12.11 -4.48
CA ILE A 82 -15.90 -13.26 -3.65
C ILE A 82 -17.06 -12.90 -2.73
N ALA A 83 -17.02 -11.71 -2.12
CA ALA A 83 -18.08 -11.24 -1.23
C ALA A 83 -19.41 -11.06 -1.97
N SER A 84 -19.37 -10.61 -3.22
CA SER A 84 -20.57 -10.38 -4.02
C SER A 84 -21.31 -11.68 -4.34
N GLY A 85 -20.63 -12.84 -4.18
CA GLY A 85 -21.27 -14.15 -4.31
C GLY A 85 -22.11 -14.56 -3.10
N GLY A 86 -22.29 -13.67 -2.12
CA GLY A 86 -23.11 -13.94 -0.95
C GLY A 86 -22.33 -14.54 0.23
N LYS A 87 -21.05 -14.74 0.09
CA LYS A 87 -20.23 -15.28 1.18
C LYS A 87 -19.94 -14.22 2.23
N LYS A 88 -20.05 -14.60 3.48
CA LYS A 88 -19.70 -13.74 4.60
C LYS A 88 -18.19 -13.81 4.80
N LEU A 89 -17.54 -12.66 4.78
CA LEU A 89 -16.09 -12.56 4.92
C LEU A 89 -15.75 -11.66 6.09
N PHE A 90 -14.64 -11.98 6.76
CA PHE A 90 -14.01 -11.10 7.75
C PHE A 90 -12.70 -10.61 7.17
N TYR A 91 -12.55 -9.28 7.08
CA TYR A 91 -11.37 -8.63 6.53
C TYR A 91 -10.51 -8.13 7.69
N ASN A 92 -9.32 -8.69 7.84
CA ASN A 92 -8.36 -8.27 8.86
C ASN A 92 -7.12 -7.72 8.19
N ILE A 93 -6.64 -6.58 8.66
CA ILE A 93 -5.43 -5.98 8.11
C ILE A 93 -4.60 -5.42 9.27
N ASN A 94 -3.32 -5.75 9.27
CA ASN A 94 -2.39 -5.34 10.30
C ASN A 94 -1.14 -4.74 9.65
N PRO A 95 -0.89 -3.44 9.85
CA PRO A 95 0.36 -2.85 9.39
C PRO A 95 1.50 -3.24 10.31
N GLU A 96 2.64 -3.52 9.72
CA GLU A 96 3.87 -3.83 10.44
C GLU A 96 4.86 -2.72 10.17
N TYR A 97 5.40 -2.13 11.23
CA TYR A 97 6.34 -1.03 11.14
C TYR A 97 7.74 -1.49 11.50
N LYS A 98 8.74 -0.80 10.99
CA LYS A 98 10.14 -1.10 11.26
C LYS A 98 10.81 0.15 11.81
N GLY A 99 11.54 0.00 12.93
CA GLY A 99 12.19 1.12 13.59
C GLY A 99 11.16 2.15 14.05
N LYS A 100 11.46 3.42 13.79
CA LYS A 100 10.57 4.53 14.15
C LYS A 100 9.83 5.10 12.95
N SER A 101 9.84 4.40 11.83
CA SER A 101 9.21 4.88 10.61
C SER A 101 7.70 5.01 10.79
N TYR A 102 7.15 6.07 10.23
CA TYR A 102 5.70 6.29 10.16
C TYR A 102 5.08 5.57 8.96
N ILE A 103 5.90 4.97 8.10
CA ILE A 103 5.44 4.25 6.92
C ILE A 103 5.54 2.76 7.23
N PRO A 104 4.44 2.01 7.12
CA PRO A 104 4.51 0.57 7.39
C PRO A 104 5.46 -0.11 6.42
N PHE A 105 6.18 -1.09 6.96
CA PHE A 105 7.10 -1.92 6.20
C PHE A 105 6.32 -2.96 5.41
N ASN A 106 5.32 -3.55 6.03
CA ASN A 106 4.41 -4.52 5.43
C ASN A 106 2.98 -4.25 5.84
N LEU A 107 2.03 -4.71 5.01
CA LEU A 107 0.63 -4.83 5.39
C LEU A 107 0.26 -6.30 5.31
N HIS A 108 -0.18 -6.86 6.42
CA HIS A 108 -0.62 -8.26 6.50
C HIS A 108 -2.13 -8.30 6.45
N ILE A 109 -2.69 -8.92 5.41
CA ILE A 109 -4.13 -9.01 5.20
C ILE A 109 -4.56 -10.45 5.34
N SER A 110 -5.58 -10.71 6.15
CA SER A 110 -6.18 -12.04 6.30
C SER A 110 -7.67 -11.93 6.05
N ILE A 111 -8.14 -12.71 5.09
CA ILE A 111 -9.57 -12.80 4.78
C ILE A 111 -10.06 -14.13 5.28
N ILE A 112 -11.00 -14.12 6.22
CA ILE A 112 -11.52 -15.32 6.85
C ILE A 112 -12.93 -15.57 6.36
N SER A 113 -13.15 -16.75 5.78
CA SER A 113 -14.46 -17.25 5.39
C SER A 113 -14.43 -18.78 5.62
N ASP A 114 -14.91 -19.57 4.67
CA ASP A 114 -14.73 -21.02 4.71
C ASP A 114 -13.25 -21.40 4.71
N LYS A 115 -12.46 -20.57 4.05
CA LYS A 115 -11.00 -20.70 3.97
C LYS A 115 -10.37 -19.39 4.39
N THR A 116 -9.10 -19.45 4.75
CA THR A 116 -8.34 -18.25 5.07
C THR A 116 -7.46 -17.89 3.87
N ILE A 117 -7.55 -16.65 3.43
CA ILE A 117 -6.67 -16.09 2.38
C ILE A 117 -5.76 -15.09 3.05
N ASP A 118 -4.46 -15.36 3.02
CA ASP A 118 -3.45 -14.46 3.57
C ASP A 118 -2.70 -13.78 2.43
N HIS A 119 -2.46 -12.48 2.58
CA HIS A 119 -1.71 -11.71 1.61
C HIS A 119 -0.88 -10.67 2.34
N THR A 120 0.40 -10.59 2.00
CA THR A 120 1.29 -9.59 2.55
C THR A 120 1.73 -8.64 1.45
N ILE A 121 1.54 -7.35 1.68
CA ILE A 121 2.02 -6.31 0.77
C ILE A 121 3.30 -5.75 1.36
N HIS A 122 4.39 -5.85 0.61
CA HIS A 122 5.68 -5.30 1.01
C HIS A 122 5.77 -3.86 0.51
N ILE A 123 5.95 -2.91 1.42
CA ILE A 123 5.94 -1.50 1.07
C ILE A 123 7.35 -0.98 0.86
N TRP A 124 8.26 -1.37 1.73
CA TRP A 124 9.68 -1.02 1.62
C TRP A 124 10.56 -2.01 2.44
#